data_7b2e23c228643468f671bf145b1c21df
#
_entry.id   7b2e23c228643468f671bf145b1c21df
#
_cell.length_a   1.000
_cell.length_b   1.000
_cell.length_c   1.000
_cell.angle_alpha   90.00
_cell.angle_beta   90.00
_cell.angle_gamma   90.00
#
_symmetry.space_group_name_H-M   'P 1'
#
loop_
_entity.id
_entity.type
_entity.pdbx_description
1 polymer ?
#
loop_
_entity_poly.entity_id
_entity_poly.type
_entity_poly.pdbx_seq_one_letter_code
_entity_poly.pdbx_strand_id
1 'polypeptide(L)'
;MPTTDQPVVGLVLSGGGARSSFQIGALRYLYDTVGITPSVITGTSAGAILGTVIAQSADHEGQRARLAQLDEIWRQMRSSSDMFQELPWFARLRERGPVWLEAFDRRKRRQGALGRSFKRVADLRHGITAPADRTTATTEDAAVEAEEVTATVAAGVAAARPGTGTVARAEPAEPTESSWVPAKLLESIDTLRTVGRAGSDLEEIVEGAQRERSMFRPGPIVDRLLDPEVFEQAQVAESGITLRIAVVALESGELRFVTEQGTMVDRENRPLPEDPVDLVEAVKASCAIPMVFPPVRLGTENYVDGGVRESLPAAIAQDHLGVTECYAVVAGPSTGVAREDSYADKDMLSIVMRTTTMIMTDEVQRDEVVHAKASGAVVIEPEFDVHDTLTIESGLVAIAIDYGHLRAAEAHLGATAEEQAVTRDLIMLRREIWRAEEAAFAPHSATREDEERMRQVARISGMKFELRDLVRAVPADRLPEDGEQWWRSWEQHDFEIPIAPAWAPD
;
A
#
# COMPACT_ATOMS: atom_id res chain seq x y z
N MET A 1 25.61 42.65 -3.02
CA MET A 1 24.42 41.88 -3.45
C MET A 1 23.76 41.38 -2.21
N PRO A 2 22.54 41.75 -1.87
CA PRO A 2 21.84 41.15 -0.75
C PRO A 2 21.51 39.74 -1.13
N THR A 3 22.09 38.78 -0.45
CA THR A 3 21.64 37.40 -0.43
C THR A 3 20.33 37.40 0.34
N THR A 4 19.21 37.40 -0.36
CA THR A 4 17.92 37.04 0.22
C THR A 4 17.99 35.56 0.52
N ASP A 5 18.37 35.26 1.74
CA ASP A 5 18.43 33.93 2.32
C ASP A 5 17.00 33.48 2.70
N GLN A 6 16.12 33.41 1.72
CA GLN A 6 14.81 32.80 1.95
C GLN A 6 15.01 31.27 1.96
N PRO A 7 14.43 30.57 2.94
CA PRO A 7 14.54 29.13 3.00
C PRO A 7 13.94 28.49 1.75
N VAL A 8 14.61 27.48 1.20
CA VAL A 8 14.05 26.61 0.16
C VAL A 8 13.20 25.57 0.86
N VAL A 9 11.88 25.79 0.81
CA VAL A 9 10.91 24.90 1.44
C VAL A 9 10.67 23.69 0.54
N GLY A 10 10.90 22.50 1.09
CA GLY A 10 10.65 21.22 0.45
C GLY A 10 9.47 20.47 1.06
N LEU A 11 8.65 19.89 0.22
CA LEU A 11 7.57 18.96 0.58
C LEU A 11 7.86 17.59 0.00
N VAL A 12 7.96 16.60 0.87
CA VAL A 12 8.26 15.20 0.52
C VAL A 12 7.07 14.33 0.88
N LEU A 13 6.52 13.61 -0.12
CA LEU A 13 5.30 12.81 0.03
C LEU A 13 5.58 11.33 -0.26
N SER A 14 5.39 10.48 0.75
CA SER A 14 5.62 9.05 0.57
C SER A 14 4.55 8.37 -0.27
N GLY A 15 4.87 7.17 -0.78
CA GLY A 15 3.88 6.23 -1.27
C GLY A 15 2.93 5.76 -0.15
N GLY A 16 1.75 5.22 -0.53
CA GLY A 16 0.80 4.72 0.47
C GLY A 16 -0.54 4.24 -0.06
N GLY A 17 -0.84 4.40 -1.34
CA GLY A 17 -2.14 4.03 -1.92
C GLY A 17 -3.30 4.73 -1.19
N ALA A 18 -4.30 3.97 -0.73
CA ALA A 18 -5.46 4.50 -0.01
C ALA A 18 -5.08 5.26 1.28
N ARG A 19 -3.98 4.90 1.95
CA ARG A 19 -3.49 5.56 3.17
C ARG A 19 -3.08 7.04 2.96
N SER A 20 -2.97 7.50 1.71
CA SER A 20 -2.70 8.91 1.39
C SER A 20 -3.78 9.89 1.86
N SER A 21 -4.96 9.40 2.27
CA SER A 21 -5.94 10.21 3.02
C SER A 21 -5.35 10.86 4.27
N PHE A 22 -4.42 10.20 4.97
CA PHE A 22 -3.65 10.78 6.06
C PHE A 22 -2.81 11.99 5.59
N GLN A 23 -2.17 11.89 4.41
CA GLN A 23 -1.37 12.99 3.86
C GLN A 23 -2.23 14.21 3.55
N ILE A 24 -3.46 14.04 3.05
CA ILE A 24 -4.39 15.15 2.80
C ILE A 24 -4.62 15.96 4.10
N GLY A 25 -4.88 15.27 5.21
CA GLY A 25 -5.10 15.93 6.50
C GLY A 25 -3.87 16.66 7.02
N ALA A 26 -2.70 16.03 6.93
CA ALA A 26 -1.44 16.65 7.32
C ALA A 26 -1.11 17.88 6.45
N LEU A 27 -1.32 17.78 5.15
CA LEU A 27 -1.13 18.91 4.22
C LEU A 27 -2.07 20.08 4.54
N ARG A 28 -3.34 19.81 4.86
CA ARG A 28 -4.27 20.87 5.27
C ARG A 28 -3.72 21.65 6.47
N TYR A 29 -3.26 20.97 7.51
CA TYR A 29 -2.65 21.67 8.65
C TYR A 29 -1.42 22.47 8.24
N LEU A 30 -0.53 21.90 7.42
CA LEU A 30 0.68 22.58 6.98
C LEU A 30 0.38 23.83 6.15
N TYR A 31 -0.61 23.79 5.27
CA TYR A 31 -1.00 24.93 4.45
C TYR A 31 -1.85 25.95 5.22
N ASP A 32 -2.86 25.48 5.97
CA ASP A 32 -3.83 26.37 6.61
C ASP A 32 -3.30 27.01 7.90
N THR A 33 -2.45 26.29 8.66
CA THR A 33 -1.97 26.72 9.99
C THR A 33 -0.50 27.13 9.96
N VAL A 34 0.38 26.30 9.39
CA VAL A 34 1.83 26.61 9.32
C VAL A 34 2.11 27.63 8.21
N GLY A 35 1.32 27.61 7.12
CA GLY A 35 1.46 28.52 6.01
C GLY A 35 2.63 28.21 5.08
N ILE A 36 2.97 26.90 4.91
CA ILE A 36 4.07 26.49 4.03
C ILE A 36 3.78 26.88 2.57
N THR A 37 4.84 27.16 1.84
CA THR A 37 4.79 27.37 0.38
C THR A 37 5.98 26.65 -0.25
N PRO A 38 5.91 25.34 -0.46
CA PRO A 38 7.01 24.56 -1.01
C PRO A 38 7.37 25.00 -2.42
N SER A 39 8.67 25.18 -2.66
CA SER A 39 9.23 25.40 -4.00
C SER A 39 9.85 24.13 -4.59
N VAL A 40 10.05 23.11 -3.75
CA VAL A 40 10.51 21.77 -4.13
C VAL A 40 9.49 20.76 -3.64
N ILE A 41 9.01 19.90 -4.52
CA ILE A 41 8.07 18.83 -4.19
C ILE A 41 8.62 17.51 -4.71
N THR A 42 8.71 16.50 -3.85
CA THR A 42 9.10 15.16 -4.26
C THR A 42 8.05 14.16 -3.81
N GLY A 43 7.78 13.14 -4.62
CA GLY A 43 6.71 12.20 -4.29
C GLY A 43 6.84 10.84 -4.95
N THR A 44 6.28 9.85 -4.28
CA THR A 44 6.21 8.46 -4.75
C THR A 44 4.77 7.99 -4.74
N SER A 45 4.32 7.25 -5.78
CA SER A 45 3.00 6.62 -5.81
C SER A 45 1.86 7.64 -5.58
N ALA A 46 0.98 7.41 -4.61
CA ALA A 46 -0.07 8.37 -4.23
C ALA A 46 0.50 9.75 -3.86
N GLY A 47 1.68 9.81 -3.23
CA GLY A 47 2.37 11.08 -2.96
C GLY A 47 2.82 11.80 -4.24
N ALA A 48 3.13 11.07 -5.32
CA ALA A 48 3.40 11.67 -6.62
C ALA A 48 2.14 12.30 -7.22
N ILE A 49 0.96 11.69 -7.08
CA ILE A 49 -0.32 12.28 -7.49
C ILE A 49 -0.54 13.61 -6.76
N LEU A 50 -0.48 13.58 -5.41
CA LEU A 50 -0.71 14.77 -4.59
C LEU A 50 0.28 15.88 -4.93
N GLY A 51 1.57 15.54 -4.97
CA GLY A 51 2.65 16.48 -5.26
C GLY A 51 2.52 17.11 -6.64
N THR A 52 2.17 16.33 -7.65
CA THR A 52 2.03 16.82 -9.03
C THR A 52 0.84 17.78 -9.18
N VAL A 53 -0.30 17.48 -8.55
CA VAL A 53 -1.46 18.38 -8.58
C VAL A 53 -1.16 19.70 -7.85
N ILE A 54 -0.49 19.64 -6.70
CA ILE A 54 -0.09 20.86 -5.93
C ILE A 54 0.94 21.67 -6.72
N ALA A 55 1.88 21.02 -7.42
CA ALA A 55 2.95 21.67 -8.19
C ALA A 55 2.46 22.50 -9.38
N GLN A 56 1.18 22.54 -9.67
CA GLN A 56 0.60 23.41 -10.71
C GLN A 56 0.61 24.91 -10.35
N SER A 57 0.93 25.26 -9.10
CA SER A 57 1.05 26.65 -8.66
C SER A 57 2.28 26.85 -7.78
N ALA A 58 2.96 28.00 -7.93
CA ALA A 58 4.09 28.37 -7.08
C ALA A 58 3.69 29.17 -5.83
N ASP A 59 2.53 29.79 -5.84
CA ASP A 59 2.08 30.61 -4.71
C ASP A 59 1.22 29.80 -3.74
N HIS A 60 1.19 30.28 -2.49
CA HIS A 60 0.48 29.63 -1.39
C HIS A 60 -1.02 29.42 -1.68
N GLU A 61 -1.70 30.46 -2.21
CA GLU A 61 -3.14 30.41 -2.43
C GLU A 61 -3.50 29.39 -3.52
N GLY A 62 -2.73 29.36 -4.60
CA GLY A 62 -2.91 28.38 -5.67
C GLY A 62 -2.65 26.96 -5.21
N GLN A 63 -1.56 26.70 -4.47
CA GLN A 63 -1.27 25.36 -3.91
C GLN A 63 -2.37 24.92 -2.95
N ARG A 64 -2.85 25.81 -2.08
CA ARG A 64 -3.96 25.57 -1.16
C ARG A 64 -5.27 25.25 -1.89
N ALA A 65 -5.57 25.96 -2.98
CA ALA A 65 -6.74 25.66 -3.81
C ALA A 65 -6.65 24.27 -4.46
N ARG A 66 -5.47 23.87 -4.96
CA ARG A 66 -5.25 22.51 -5.47
C ARG A 66 -5.41 21.45 -4.39
N LEU A 67 -4.91 21.70 -3.18
CA LEU A 67 -5.10 20.80 -2.04
C LEU A 67 -6.59 20.68 -1.65
N ALA A 68 -7.35 21.75 -1.67
CA ALA A 68 -8.79 21.71 -1.41
C ALA A 68 -9.54 20.85 -2.44
N GLN A 69 -9.15 20.94 -3.72
CA GLN A 69 -9.69 20.09 -4.78
C GLN A 69 -9.36 18.60 -4.55
N LEU A 70 -8.13 18.31 -4.13
CA LEU A 70 -7.73 16.95 -3.74
C LEU A 70 -8.55 16.42 -2.55
N ASP A 71 -8.70 17.21 -1.49
CA ASP A 71 -9.50 16.83 -0.31
C ASP A 71 -10.95 16.50 -0.70
N GLU A 72 -11.56 17.28 -1.56
CA GLU A 72 -12.90 17.02 -2.07
C GLU A 72 -12.98 15.69 -2.83
N ILE A 73 -12.01 15.41 -3.70
CA ILE A 73 -11.96 14.16 -4.46
C ILE A 73 -11.78 12.96 -3.51
N TRP A 74 -10.88 13.06 -2.53
CA TRP A 74 -10.66 11.99 -1.54
C TRP A 74 -11.92 11.70 -0.70
N ARG A 75 -12.62 12.72 -0.24
CA ARG A 75 -13.87 12.58 0.53
C ARG A 75 -15.03 11.99 -0.29
N GLN A 76 -14.95 12.01 -1.62
CA GLN A 76 -15.95 11.37 -2.49
C GLN A 76 -15.75 9.86 -2.65
N MET A 77 -14.61 9.31 -2.25
CA MET A 77 -14.36 7.87 -2.30
C MET A 77 -15.29 7.11 -1.38
N ARG A 78 -15.94 6.06 -1.89
CA ARG A 78 -16.93 5.23 -1.17
C ARG A 78 -16.46 3.81 -0.98
N SER A 79 -15.69 3.28 -1.92
CA SER A 79 -15.26 1.89 -1.93
C SER A 79 -13.90 1.73 -2.58
N SER A 80 -13.24 0.60 -2.33
CA SER A 80 -11.95 0.28 -2.94
C SER A 80 -11.98 0.29 -4.47
N SER A 81 -13.15 0.03 -5.10
CA SER A 81 -13.30 0.06 -6.55
C SER A 81 -13.16 1.46 -7.16
N ASP A 82 -13.26 2.52 -6.36
CA ASP A 82 -13.05 3.89 -6.82
C ASP A 82 -11.58 4.14 -7.19
N MET A 83 -10.64 3.48 -6.49
CA MET A 83 -9.20 3.57 -6.75
C MET A 83 -8.64 2.30 -7.42
N PHE A 84 -9.13 1.11 -7.04
CA PHE A 84 -8.61 -0.21 -7.44
C PHE A 84 -9.72 -1.04 -8.08
N GLN A 85 -9.87 -0.96 -9.40
CA GLN A 85 -10.89 -1.74 -10.08
C GLN A 85 -10.39 -3.15 -10.39
N GLU A 86 -10.99 -4.15 -9.74
CA GLU A 86 -10.60 -5.55 -9.87
C GLU A 86 -10.80 -6.06 -11.29
N LEU A 87 -9.80 -6.76 -11.84
CA LEU A 87 -9.89 -7.36 -13.16
C LEU A 87 -10.70 -8.68 -13.13
N PRO A 88 -11.47 -8.99 -14.18
CA PRO A 88 -12.38 -10.16 -14.20
C PRO A 88 -11.68 -11.48 -13.92
N TRP A 89 -10.47 -11.68 -14.43
CA TRP A 89 -9.70 -12.90 -14.20
C TRP A 89 -9.33 -13.08 -12.73
N PHE A 90 -8.98 -11.98 -12.04
CA PHE A 90 -8.62 -12.01 -10.63
C PHE A 90 -9.86 -12.20 -9.75
N ALA A 91 -10.98 -11.54 -10.05
CA ALA A 91 -12.25 -11.76 -9.39
C ALA A 91 -12.67 -13.24 -9.44
N ARG A 92 -12.53 -13.88 -10.61
CA ARG A 92 -12.80 -15.33 -10.77
C ARG A 92 -11.84 -16.19 -10.00
N LEU A 93 -10.53 -15.88 -10.00
CA LEU A 93 -9.54 -16.60 -9.21
C LEU A 93 -9.89 -16.56 -7.72
N ARG A 94 -10.26 -15.40 -7.21
CA ARG A 94 -10.65 -15.22 -5.80
C ARG A 94 -11.93 -15.97 -5.45
N GLU A 95 -12.92 -15.98 -6.34
CA GLU A 95 -14.19 -16.70 -6.13
C GLU A 95 -14.02 -18.24 -6.23
N ARG A 96 -13.27 -18.71 -7.22
CA ARG A 96 -13.17 -20.13 -7.54
C ARG A 96 -11.97 -20.83 -6.91
N GLY A 97 -10.92 -20.09 -6.60
CA GLY A 97 -9.67 -20.63 -6.04
C GLY A 97 -9.88 -21.50 -4.80
N PRO A 98 -10.60 -21.02 -3.76
CA PRO A 98 -10.86 -21.82 -2.56
C PRO A 98 -11.59 -23.13 -2.84
N VAL A 99 -12.58 -23.11 -3.75
CA VAL A 99 -13.34 -24.31 -4.15
C VAL A 99 -12.46 -25.32 -4.86
N TRP A 100 -11.52 -24.86 -5.68
CA TRP A 100 -10.56 -25.73 -6.38
C TRP A 100 -9.53 -26.34 -5.43
N LEU A 101 -9.00 -25.55 -4.51
CA LEU A 101 -8.08 -26.04 -3.48
C LEU A 101 -8.72 -27.13 -2.61
N GLU A 102 -9.96 -26.93 -2.18
CA GLU A 102 -10.71 -27.95 -1.44
C GLU A 102 -10.97 -29.23 -2.29
N ALA A 103 -11.26 -29.06 -3.57
CA ALA A 103 -11.45 -30.19 -4.47
C ALA A 103 -10.15 -30.95 -4.69
N PHE A 104 -9.01 -30.27 -4.78
CA PHE A 104 -7.67 -30.87 -4.87
C PHE A 104 -7.32 -31.67 -3.61
N ASP A 105 -7.51 -31.06 -2.45
CA ASP A 105 -7.23 -31.72 -1.16
C ASP A 105 -8.10 -32.95 -0.93
N ARG A 106 -9.38 -32.88 -1.30
CA ARG A 106 -10.28 -34.04 -1.27
C ARG A 106 -9.81 -35.13 -2.20
N ARG A 107 -9.30 -34.80 -3.39
CA ARG A 107 -8.78 -35.79 -4.36
C ARG A 107 -7.46 -36.41 -3.88
N LYS A 108 -6.53 -35.60 -3.37
CA LYS A 108 -5.26 -36.03 -2.80
C LYS A 108 -5.48 -37.00 -1.61
N ARG A 109 -6.42 -36.70 -0.73
CA ARG A 109 -6.84 -37.58 0.39
C ARG A 109 -7.44 -38.86 -0.12
N ARG A 110 -8.26 -38.85 -1.18
CA ARG A 110 -8.85 -40.07 -1.80
C ARG A 110 -7.79 -40.90 -2.49
N GLN A 111 -6.87 -40.30 -3.23
CA GLN A 111 -5.77 -41.05 -3.89
C GLN A 111 -4.79 -41.64 -2.86
N GLY A 112 -4.47 -40.90 -1.79
CA GLY A 112 -3.67 -41.41 -0.69
C GLY A 112 -4.36 -42.54 0.11
N ALA A 113 -5.69 -42.54 0.19
CA ALA A 113 -6.46 -43.62 0.80
C ALA A 113 -6.52 -44.84 -0.11
N LEU A 114 -6.74 -44.66 -1.42
CA LEU A 114 -6.72 -45.75 -2.42
C LEU A 114 -5.33 -46.36 -2.57
N GLY A 115 -4.26 -45.53 -2.62
CA GLY A 115 -2.88 -46.02 -2.66
C GLY A 115 -2.51 -46.89 -1.45
N ARG A 116 -2.96 -46.50 -0.25
CA ARG A 116 -2.79 -47.31 0.97
C ARG A 116 -3.63 -48.59 0.94
N SER A 117 -4.81 -48.56 0.34
CA SER A 117 -5.65 -49.78 0.16
C SER A 117 -5.05 -50.70 -0.87
N PHE A 118 -4.51 -50.21 -1.99
CA PHE A 118 -3.82 -51.03 -2.99
C PHE A 118 -2.52 -51.62 -2.45
N LYS A 119 -1.75 -50.87 -1.64
CA LYS A 119 -0.57 -51.40 -0.99
C LYS A 119 -0.90 -52.52 0.00
N ARG A 120 -1.98 -52.38 0.78
CA ARG A 120 -2.47 -53.45 1.67
C ARG A 120 -2.96 -54.69 0.90
N VAL A 121 -3.58 -54.54 -0.26
CA VAL A 121 -4.03 -55.66 -1.11
C VAL A 121 -2.84 -56.30 -1.82
N ALA A 122 -1.82 -55.55 -2.24
CA ALA A 122 -0.59 -56.10 -2.79
C ALA A 122 0.20 -56.86 -1.73
N ASP A 123 0.30 -56.34 -0.52
CA ASP A 123 0.97 -57.03 0.61
C ASP A 123 0.25 -58.32 1.04
N LEU A 124 -1.08 -58.38 0.91
CA LEU A 124 -1.88 -59.60 1.13
C LEU A 124 -1.69 -60.64 0.03
N ARG A 125 -1.35 -60.26 -1.19
CA ARG A 125 -1.06 -61.20 -2.31
C ARG A 125 0.35 -61.76 -2.28
N HIS A 126 1.30 -61.12 -1.63
CA HIS A 126 2.70 -61.59 -1.49
C HIS A 126 2.99 -62.30 -0.15
N GLY A 127 1.95 -62.47 0.67
CA GLY A 127 2.06 -63.08 2.01
C GLY A 127 2.03 -64.59 2.09
N ILE A 128 2.39 -65.33 1.00
CA ILE A 128 2.63 -66.76 1.06
C ILE A 128 4.01 -67.02 0.44
N THR A 129 5.06 -66.84 1.19
CA THR A 129 6.32 -67.63 1.29
C THR A 129 7.45 -66.82 1.88
N ALA A 130 7.98 -67.39 2.98
CA ALA A 130 9.33 -67.25 3.55
C ALA A 130 9.59 -66.27 4.67
N PRO A 131 10.61 -66.46 5.50
CA PRO A 131 10.54 -66.28 6.95
C PRO A 131 11.11 -64.93 7.44
N ALA A 132 10.83 -64.69 8.72
CA ALA A 132 11.21 -63.50 9.47
C ALA A 132 12.71 -63.21 9.41
N ASP A 133 13.01 -61.98 9.06
CA ASP A 133 14.16 -61.28 9.65
C ASP A 133 13.78 -59.85 10.04
N ARG A 134 14.10 -59.50 11.28
CA ARG A 134 13.81 -58.20 11.90
C ARG A 134 14.95 -57.28 11.57
N THR A 135 14.70 -56.21 10.84
CA THR A 135 15.52 -55.03 10.90
C THR A 135 14.62 -53.77 10.89
N THR A 136 14.78 -53.01 11.90
CA THR A 136 14.16 -51.72 12.18
C THR A 136 14.60 -50.71 11.14
N ALA A 137 13.66 -50.22 10.33
CA ALA A 137 13.88 -49.04 9.50
C ALA A 137 13.65 -47.80 10.38
N THR A 138 14.69 -47.05 10.54
CA THR A 138 14.76 -45.81 11.31
C THR A 138 14.19 -44.64 10.52
N THR A 139 13.65 -43.70 11.25
CA THR A 139 13.01 -42.45 10.87
C THR A 139 13.96 -41.38 10.26
N GLU A 140 15.02 -41.78 9.57
CA GLU A 140 16.04 -40.83 9.06
C GLU A 140 15.82 -40.37 7.61
N ASP A 141 15.11 -41.14 6.78
CA ASP A 141 14.94 -40.78 5.36
C ASP A 141 13.94 -39.62 5.09
N ALA A 142 13.08 -39.31 6.06
CA ALA A 142 12.17 -38.18 5.93
C ALA A 142 12.80 -36.84 6.34
N ALA A 143 13.93 -36.87 7.04
CA ALA A 143 14.63 -35.64 7.50
C ALA A 143 15.61 -35.13 6.42
N VAL A 144 16.14 -35.96 5.56
CA VAL A 144 17.15 -35.61 4.55
C VAL A 144 16.52 -34.79 3.41
N GLU A 145 15.30 -35.11 2.96
CA GLU A 145 14.60 -34.31 1.93
C GLU A 145 14.17 -32.92 2.43
N ALA A 146 13.89 -32.77 3.72
CA ALA A 146 13.54 -31.47 4.31
C ALA A 146 14.75 -30.58 4.50
N GLU A 147 15.93 -31.12 4.73
CA GLU A 147 17.17 -30.39 4.95
C GLU A 147 17.76 -29.85 3.62
N GLU A 148 17.59 -30.58 2.51
CA GLU A 148 18.08 -30.18 1.19
C GLU A 148 17.25 -29.00 0.61
N VAL A 149 15.95 -28.94 0.87
CA VAL A 149 15.07 -27.82 0.49
C VAL A 149 15.40 -26.55 1.31
N THR A 150 15.71 -26.71 2.59
CA THR A 150 16.05 -25.60 3.48
C THR A 150 17.42 -25.00 3.16
N ALA A 151 18.38 -25.82 2.75
CA ALA A 151 19.71 -25.37 2.36
C ALA A 151 19.70 -24.57 1.04
N THR A 152 18.83 -24.93 0.10
CA THR A 152 18.71 -24.21 -1.19
C THR A 152 18.07 -22.83 -1.01
N VAL A 153 17.14 -22.66 -0.08
CA VAL A 153 16.54 -21.35 0.24
C VAL A 153 17.52 -20.46 1.01
N ALA A 154 18.30 -21.03 1.94
CA ALA A 154 19.28 -20.27 2.72
C ALA A 154 20.46 -19.76 1.87
N ALA A 155 20.86 -20.49 0.82
CA ALA A 155 21.92 -20.08 -0.10
C ALA A 155 21.51 -18.88 -0.99
N GLY A 156 20.20 -18.76 -1.32
CA GLY A 156 19.65 -17.63 -2.09
C GLY A 156 19.63 -16.30 -1.31
N VAL A 157 19.46 -16.36 0.00
CA VAL A 157 19.37 -15.16 0.86
C VAL A 157 20.74 -14.64 1.30
N ALA A 158 21.77 -15.49 1.33
CA ALA A 158 23.12 -15.12 1.76
C ALA A 158 23.93 -14.33 0.70
N ALA A 159 23.45 -14.21 -0.55
CA ALA A 159 24.16 -13.56 -1.65
C ALA A 159 23.91 -12.03 -1.74
N ALA A 160 23.07 -11.45 -0.89
CA ALA A 160 22.71 -10.03 -0.91
C ALA A 160 23.32 -9.24 0.27
N ARG A 161 24.66 -9.17 0.35
CA ARG A 161 25.35 -8.18 1.18
C ARG A 161 26.14 -7.22 0.28
N PRO A 162 26.00 -5.88 0.42
CA PRO A 162 26.77 -4.95 -0.37
C PRO A 162 28.21 -4.89 0.14
N GLY A 163 29.13 -5.39 -0.68
CA GLY A 163 30.55 -5.23 -0.51
C GLY A 163 31.06 -4.09 -1.41
N THR A 164 31.68 -3.09 -0.82
CA THR A 164 32.45 -2.06 -1.52
C THR A 164 33.64 -2.71 -2.23
N GLY A 165 33.59 -2.78 -3.55
CA GLY A 165 34.68 -3.31 -4.36
C GLY A 165 34.53 -2.86 -5.82
N THR A 166 35.56 -2.22 -6.30
CA THR A 166 35.82 -1.67 -7.64
C THR A 166 35.40 -2.63 -8.76
N VAL A 167 34.49 -2.19 -9.63
CA VAL A 167 33.95 -2.98 -10.75
C VAL A 167 34.97 -3.01 -11.89
N ALA A 168 35.54 -4.16 -12.15
CA ALA A 168 36.18 -4.47 -13.44
C ALA A 168 35.09 -4.83 -14.45
N ARG A 169 35.14 -4.17 -15.62
CA ARG A 169 34.22 -4.34 -16.74
C ARG A 169 34.37 -5.76 -17.31
N ALA A 170 33.34 -6.60 -17.10
CA ALA A 170 33.24 -7.92 -17.71
C ALA A 170 32.44 -7.81 -19.01
N GLU A 171 32.90 -8.53 -20.05
CA GLU A 171 32.21 -8.68 -21.34
C GLU A 171 30.83 -9.36 -21.16
N PRO A 172 29.85 -9.09 -22.05
CA PRO A 172 28.52 -9.64 -21.96
C PRO A 172 28.54 -11.16 -22.19
N ALA A 173 28.21 -11.92 -21.17
CA ALA A 173 27.90 -13.33 -21.29
C ALA A 173 26.55 -13.49 -22.02
N GLU A 174 26.48 -14.45 -22.93
CA GLU A 174 25.23 -14.83 -23.61
C GLU A 174 24.13 -15.18 -22.58
N PRO A 175 22.85 -14.88 -22.87
CA PRO A 175 21.76 -15.10 -21.94
C PRO A 175 21.54 -16.61 -21.78
N THR A 176 22.00 -17.19 -20.68
CA THR A 176 21.50 -18.44 -20.18
C THR A 176 20.04 -18.21 -19.76
N GLU A 177 19.12 -18.83 -20.47
CA GLU A 177 17.71 -18.87 -20.12
C GLU A 177 17.54 -19.29 -18.65
N SER A 178 17.34 -18.32 -17.80
CA SER A 178 16.94 -18.53 -16.40
C SER A 178 15.54 -19.13 -16.41
N SER A 179 15.47 -20.45 -16.34
CA SER A 179 14.22 -21.22 -16.31
C SER A 179 13.53 -21.14 -14.93
N TRP A 180 13.50 -19.98 -14.33
CA TRP A 180 12.59 -19.69 -13.22
C TRP A 180 11.26 -19.24 -13.78
N VAL A 181 10.58 -20.19 -14.37
CA VAL A 181 9.37 -19.96 -15.10
C VAL A 181 8.20 -20.52 -14.32
N PRO A 182 7.05 -19.91 -14.59
CA PRO A 182 5.73 -20.50 -14.42
C PRO A 182 5.53 -21.89 -15.09
N ALA A 183 6.53 -22.53 -15.66
CA ALA A 183 6.41 -23.85 -16.28
C ALA A 183 5.88 -24.90 -15.31
N LYS A 184 6.26 -24.89 -14.04
CA LYS A 184 5.66 -25.80 -13.03
C LYS A 184 4.22 -25.41 -12.67
N LEU A 185 3.87 -24.13 -12.77
CA LEU A 185 2.49 -23.67 -12.66
C LEU A 185 1.70 -24.14 -13.91
N LEU A 186 2.29 -24.07 -15.10
CA LEU A 186 1.72 -24.55 -16.35
C LEU A 186 1.59 -26.08 -16.39
N GLU A 187 2.53 -26.84 -15.86
CA GLU A 187 2.39 -28.31 -15.67
C GLU A 187 1.28 -28.68 -14.68
N SER A 188 1.09 -27.86 -13.64
CA SER A 188 -0.06 -27.99 -12.72
C SER A 188 -1.38 -27.67 -13.43
N ILE A 189 -1.37 -26.73 -14.36
CA ILE A 189 -2.50 -26.32 -15.21
C ILE A 189 -2.87 -27.45 -16.19
N ASP A 190 -1.89 -28.12 -16.80
CA ASP A 190 -2.15 -29.25 -17.72
C ASP A 190 -2.75 -30.46 -16.97
N THR A 191 -2.40 -30.64 -15.71
CA THR A 191 -3.02 -31.59 -14.80
C THR A 191 -4.47 -31.18 -14.45
N LEU A 192 -4.77 -29.91 -14.38
CA LEU A 192 -6.12 -29.36 -14.15
C LEU A 192 -7.01 -29.43 -15.41
N ARG A 193 -6.46 -29.31 -16.62
CA ARG A 193 -7.17 -29.52 -17.88
C ARG A 193 -7.77 -30.92 -18.01
N THR A 194 -7.15 -31.93 -17.39
CA THR A 194 -7.67 -33.28 -17.35
C THR A 194 -8.88 -33.47 -16.42
N VAL A 195 -9.25 -32.46 -15.63
CA VAL A 195 -10.41 -32.49 -14.71
C VAL A 195 -11.64 -31.80 -15.34
N GLY A 196 -11.92 -32.06 -16.55
CA GLY A 196 -13.13 -31.87 -17.39
C GLY A 196 -14.31 -30.93 -17.01
N ARG A 197 -14.26 -30.17 -15.90
CA ARG A 197 -15.24 -29.17 -15.46
C ARG A 197 -14.65 -27.80 -15.07
N ALA A 198 -13.32 -27.68 -15.00
CA ALA A 198 -12.63 -26.43 -14.68
C ALA A 198 -12.00 -25.77 -15.92
N GLY A 199 -12.21 -26.32 -17.13
CA GLY A 199 -11.43 -25.97 -18.32
C GLY A 199 -11.56 -24.52 -18.75
N SER A 200 -12.78 -23.99 -18.83
CA SER A 200 -13.00 -22.62 -19.36
C SER A 200 -12.61 -21.53 -18.35
N ASP A 201 -12.95 -21.70 -17.08
CA ASP A 201 -12.63 -20.70 -16.04
C ASP A 201 -11.11 -20.60 -15.81
N LEU A 202 -10.41 -21.75 -15.85
CA LEU A 202 -8.96 -21.78 -15.66
C LEU A 202 -8.22 -21.16 -16.87
N GLU A 203 -8.68 -21.45 -18.10
CA GLU A 203 -8.13 -20.87 -19.32
C GLU A 203 -8.28 -19.35 -19.32
N GLU A 204 -9.45 -18.84 -18.96
CA GLU A 204 -9.71 -17.40 -18.87
C GLU A 204 -8.88 -16.71 -17.77
N ILE A 205 -8.66 -17.38 -16.63
CA ILE A 205 -7.78 -16.85 -15.56
C ILE A 205 -6.34 -16.78 -16.04
N VAL A 206 -5.83 -17.83 -16.70
CA VAL A 206 -4.44 -17.85 -17.19
C VAL A 206 -4.23 -16.83 -18.31
N GLU A 207 -5.11 -16.80 -19.28
CA GLU A 207 -5.04 -15.81 -20.37
C GLU A 207 -5.18 -14.39 -19.85
N GLY A 208 -6.11 -14.16 -18.90
CA GLY A 208 -6.29 -12.87 -18.26
C GLY A 208 -5.04 -12.42 -17.50
N ALA A 209 -4.46 -13.29 -16.70
CA ALA A 209 -3.24 -12.98 -15.93
C ALA A 209 -2.04 -12.66 -16.84
N GLN A 210 -1.90 -13.38 -17.97
CA GLN A 210 -0.81 -13.15 -18.92
C GLN A 210 -1.01 -11.85 -19.73
N ARG A 211 -2.26 -11.56 -20.12
CA ARG A 211 -2.58 -10.38 -20.92
C ARG A 211 -2.52 -9.10 -20.12
N GLU A 212 -3.15 -9.08 -18.94
CA GLU A 212 -3.31 -7.87 -18.13
C GLU A 212 -2.08 -7.57 -17.25
N ARG A 213 -1.29 -8.57 -16.89
CA ARG A 213 -0.06 -8.47 -16.07
C ARG A 213 -0.26 -7.79 -14.70
N SER A 214 -1.51 -7.74 -14.22
CA SER A 214 -1.90 -7.09 -12.95
C SER A 214 -3.21 -7.68 -12.44
N MET A 215 -3.54 -7.46 -11.18
CA MET A 215 -4.80 -7.88 -10.55
C MET A 215 -5.89 -6.81 -10.66
N PHE A 216 -5.49 -5.56 -10.74
CA PHE A 216 -6.37 -4.39 -10.79
C PHE A 216 -5.99 -3.49 -11.95
N ARG A 217 -6.90 -2.59 -12.28
CA ARG A 217 -6.64 -1.41 -13.09
C ARG A 217 -6.99 -0.16 -12.26
N PRO A 218 -6.43 1.02 -12.59
CA PRO A 218 -6.84 2.27 -11.96
C PRO A 218 -8.36 2.45 -12.01
N GLY A 219 -8.92 2.88 -10.88
CA GLY A 219 -10.34 3.16 -10.77
C GLY A 219 -10.68 4.60 -11.20
N PRO A 220 -11.99 4.94 -11.24
CA PRO A 220 -12.48 6.23 -11.75
C PRO A 220 -11.87 7.46 -11.07
N ILE A 221 -11.49 7.36 -9.81
CA ILE A 221 -10.85 8.47 -9.07
C ILE A 221 -9.45 8.77 -9.61
N VAL A 222 -8.68 7.75 -9.97
CA VAL A 222 -7.33 7.94 -10.55
C VAL A 222 -7.44 8.62 -11.90
N ASP A 223 -8.41 8.19 -12.73
CA ASP A 223 -8.68 8.84 -14.01
C ASP A 223 -9.09 10.31 -13.80
N ARG A 224 -9.96 10.59 -12.81
CA ARG A 224 -10.38 11.95 -12.48
C ARG A 224 -9.24 12.84 -11.97
N LEU A 225 -8.31 12.30 -11.17
CA LEU A 225 -7.16 13.03 -10.67
C LEU A 225 -6.18 13.43 -11.78
N LEU A 226 -6.16 12.66 -12.86
CA LEU A 226 -5.33 12.89 -14.03
C LEU A 226 -6.11 13.53 -15.20
N ASP A 227 -7.38 13.89 -14.99
CA ASP A 227 -8.20 14.61 -15.96
C ASP A 227 -7.67 16.03 -16.15
N PRO A 228 -7.69 16.59 -17.39
CA PRO A 228 -7.28 17.97 -17.67
C PRO A 228 -7.98 19.05 -16.83
N GLU A 229 -9.17 18.78 -16.28
CA GLU A 229 -9.85 19.72 -15.36
C GLU A 229 -9.18 19.81 -13.97
N VAL A 230 -8.47 18.77 -13.56
CA VAL A 230 -7.78 18.67 -12.26
C VAL A 230 -6.28 18.85 -12.44
N PHE A 231 -5.71 18.26 -13.47
CA PHE A 231 -4.29 18.22 -13.72
C PHE A 231 -3.95 18.66 -15.15
N GLU A 232 -3.17 19.72 -15.27
CA GLU A 232 -2.67 20.24 -16.53
C GLU A 232 -1.13 20.26 -16.52
N GLN A 233 -0.53 19.38 -17.30
CA GLN A 233 0.93 19.20 -17.36
C GLN A 233 1.67 20.53 -17.68
N ALA A 234 1.12 21.36 -18.54
CA ALA A 234 1.73 22.64 -18.90
C ALA A 234 1.84 23.58 -17.68
N GLN A 235 0.83 23.59 -16.80
CA GLN A 235 0.88 24.41 -15.58
C GLN A 235 1.99 23.95 -14.66
N VAL A 236 2.22 22.63 -14.50
CA VAL A 236 3.33 22.10 -13.70
C VAL A 236 4.68 22.55 -14.27
N ALA A 237 4.86 22.39 -15.58
CA ALA A 237 6.11 22.76 -16.25
C ALA A 237 6.44 24.26 -16.16
N GLU A 238 5.41 25.11 -16.12
CA GLU A 238 5.52 26.58 -16.11
C GLU A 238 5.45 27.20 -14.70
N SER A 239 5.03 26.43 -13.69
CA SER A 239 4.82 26.93 -12.32
C SER A 239 6.08 27.47 -11.66
N GLY A 240 7.25 26.95 -12.00
CA GLY A 240 8.51 27.23 -11.32
C GLY A 240 8.77 26.33 -10.10
N ILE A 241 7.89 25.38 -9.81
CA ILE A 241 8.10 24.35 -8.77
C ILE A 241 9.07 23.30 -9.31
N THR A 242 10.06 22.93 -8.52
CA THR A 242 10.92 21.78 -8.78
C THR A 242 10.21 20.51 -8.33
N LEU A 243 9.79 19.66 -9.27
CA LEU A 243 9.09 18.40 -9.00
C LEU A 243 9.98 17.20 -9.26
N ARG A 244 9.92 16.17 -8.40
CA ARG A 244 10.55 14.86 -8.62
C ARG A 244 9.59 13.74 -8.31
N ILE A 245 9.27 12.93 -9.32
CA ILE A 245 8.41 11.75 -9.24
C ILE A 245 9.27 10.50 -9.30
N ALA A 246 9.26 9.71 -8.23
CA ALA A 246 10.05 8.48 -8.15
C ALA A 246 9.43 7.34 -8.98
N VAL A 247 10.24 6.67 -9.79
CA VAL A 247 9.87 5.48 -10.61
C VAL A 247 11.02 4.49 -10.63
N VAL A 248 10.72 3.19 -10.78
CA VAL A 248 11.75 2.14 -10.88
C VAL A 248 11.66 1.44 -12.22
N ALA A 249 12.76 1.45 -12.99
CA ALA A 249 12.88 0.74 -14.26
C ALA A 249 13.00 -0.76 -14.03
N LEU A 250 12.19 -1.58 -14.71
CA LEU A 250 12.23 -3.04 -14.54
C LEU A 250 13.44 -3.68 -15.23
N GLU A 251 13.85 -3.16 -16.39
CA GLU A 251 14.93 -3.74 -17.16
C GLU A 251 16.31 -3.50 -16.50
N SER A 252 16.54 -2.30 -16.00
CA SER A 252 17.81 -1.96 -15.32
C SER A 252 17.78 -2.15 -13.81
N GLY A 253 16.59 -2.17 -13.21
CA GLY A 253 16.38 -2.16 -11.76
C GLY A 253 16.73 -0.82 -11.11
N GLU A 254 16.97 0.24 -11.89
CA GLU A 254 17.39 1.54 -11.38
C GLU A 254 16.23 2.40 -10.91
N LEU A 255 16.42 3.10 -9.79
CA LEU A 255 15.56 4.20 -9.38
C LEU A 255 15.84 5.42 -10.24
N ARG A 256 14.80 6.05 -10.74
CA ARG A 256 14.86 7.30 -11.50
C ARG A 256 13.81 8.27 -11.01
N PHE A 257 13.99 9.55 -11.33
CA PHE A 257 13.00 10.57 -11.06
C PHE A 257 12.61 11.26 -12.35
N VAL A 258 11.31 11.57 -12.47
CA VAL A 258 10.78 12.38 -13.55
C VAL A 258 10.58 13.80 -13.04
N THR A 259 11.11 14.79 -13.78
CA THR A 259 11.01 16.21 -13.43
C THR A 259 9.69 16.81 -13.88
N GLU A 260 9.43 18.06 -13.50
CA GLU A 260 8.28 18.88 -13.94
C GLU A 260 8.19 19.07 -15.47
N GLN A 261 9.31 18.92 -16.19
CA GLN A 261 9.35 18.94 -17.66
C GLN A 261 9.33 17.55 -18.31
N GLY A 262 9.15 16.47 -17.53
CA GLY A 262 9.20 15.11 -18.03
C GLY A 262 10.61 14.56 -18.27
N THR A 263 11.67 15.30 -17.94
CA THR A 263 13.05 14.81 -18.08
C THR A 263 13.34 13.76 -17.02
N MET A 264 13.96 12.65 -17.40
CA MET A 264 14.42 11.66 -16.44
C MET A 264 15.77 12.05 -15.84
N VAL A 265 15.90 11.87 -14.52
CA VAL A 265 17.15 12.08 -13.77
C VAL A 265 17.45 10.89 -12.87
N ASP A 266 18.74 10.71 -12.55
CA ASP A 266 19.19 9.69 -11.60
C ASP A 266 19.01 10.13 -10.13
N ARG A 267 19.50 9.31 -9.18
CA ARG A 267 19.45 9.59 -7.74
C ARG A 267 20.17 10.87 -7.33
N GLU A 268 21.21 11.24 -8.05
CA GLU A 268 21.99 12.44 -7.83
C GLU A 268 21.47 13.64 -8.64
N ASN A 269 20.23 13.56 -9.14
CA ASN A 269 19.56 14.60 -9.94
C ASN A 269 20.30 14.95 -11.24
N ARG A 270 21.08 14.03 -11.83
CA ARG A 270 21.75 14.22 -13.12
C ARG A 270 20.83 13.78 -14.25
N PRO A 271 20.63 14.62 -15.29
CA PRO A 271 19.80 14.27 -16.44
C PRO A 271 20.30 13.01 -17.17
N LEU A 272 19.36 12.13 -17.53
CA LEU A 272 19.63 10.98 -18.37
C LEU A 272 19.47 11.34 -19.85
N PRO A 273 20.19 10.65 -20.76
CA PRO A 273 20.18 10.95 -22.19
C PRO A 273 18.93 10.36 -22.89
N GLU A 274 17.77 10.59 -22.33
CA GLU A 274 16.46 10.09 -22.80
C GLU A 274 15.57 11.27 -23.18
N ASP A 275 14.65 11.05 -24.14
CA ASP A 275 13.66 12.06 -24.48
C ASP A 275 12.70 12.28 -23.30
N PRO A 276 12.19 13.50 -23.10
CA PRO A 276 11.19 13.78 -22.08
C PRO A 276 9.95 12.91 -22.24
N VAL A 277 9.42 12.43 -21.10
CA VAL A 277 8.22 11.60 -21.04
C VAL A 277 6.99 12.42 -20.66
N ASP A 278 5.82 11.88 -20.99
CA ASP A 278 4.55 12.46 -20.55
C ASP A 278 4.41 12.36 -19.04
N LEU A 279 4.02 13.46 -18.38
CA LEU A 279 3.97 13.54 -16.93
C LEU A 279 2.80 12.73 -16.34
N VAL A 280 1.68 12.60 -17.09
CA VAL A 280 0.56 11.73 -16.69
C VAL A 280 1.00 10.28 -16.66
N GLU A 281 1.74 9.85 -17.70
CA GLU A 281 2.27 8.48 -17.76
C GLU A 281 3.36 8.26 -16.68
N ALA A 282 4.15 9.29 -16.36
CA ALA A 282 5.12 9.23 -15.24
C ALA A 282 4.44 9.05 -13.89
N VAL A 283 3.34 9.77 -13.62
CA VAL A 283 2.53 9.59 -12.40
C VAL A 283 1.92 8.20 -12.36
N LYS A 284 1.37 7.70 -13.48
CA LYS A 284 0.87 6.32 -13.56
C LYS A 284 1.96 5.29 -13.32
N ALA A 285 3.17 5.51 -13.83
CA ALA A 285 4.32 4.64 -13.59
C ALA A 285 4.70 4.61 -12.10
N SER A 286 4.74 5.79 -11.47
CA SER A 286 4.98 5.93 -10.03
C SER A 286 3.94 5.22 -9.17
N CYS A 287 2.71 5.08 -9.67
CA CYS A 287 1.61 4.37 -9.00
C CYS A 287 1.47 2.90 -9.42
N ALA A 288 2.32 2.39 -10.31
CA ALA A 288 2.25 1.03 -10.82
C ALA A 288 2.80 0.01 -9.80
N ILE A 289 2.10 -0.15 -8.68
CA ILE A 289 2.45 -1.12 -7.62
C ILE A 289 2.54 -2.51 -8.25
N PRO A 290 3.68 -3.23 -8.12
CA PRO A 290 3.84 -4.56 -8.67
C PRO A 290 2.70 -5.50 -8.27
N MET A 291 2.19 -6.29 -9.22
CA MET A 291 1.02 -7.17 -9.12
C MET A 291 -0.33 -6.43 -9.05
N VAL A 292 -0.40 -5.24 -8.43
CA VAL A 292 -1.65 -4.46 -8.30
C VAL A 292 -1.98 -3.81 -9.63
N PHE A 293 -1.07 -3.02 -10.20
CA PHE A 293 -1.24 -2.35 -11.49
C PHE A 293 -0.20 -2.82 -12.52
N PRO A 294 -0.52 -2.73 -13.81
CA PRO A 294 0.43 -3.12 -14.86
C PRO A 294 1.60 -2.12 -14.92
N PRO A 295 2.82 -2.59 -15.26
CA PRO A 295 3.94 -1.70 -15.52
C PRO A 295 3.62 -0.72 -16.66
N VAL A 296 4.11 0.51 -16.53
CA VAL A 296 3.92 1.58 -17.52
C VAL A 296 5.20 1.75 -18.34
N ARG A 297 5.06 1.86 -19.66
CA ARG A 297 6.19 2.07 -20.56
C ARG A 297 6.50 3.56 -20.67
N LEU A 298 7.71 3.97 -20.26
CA LEU A 298 8.25 5.31 -20.48
C LEU A 298 9.50 5.19 -21.37
N GLY A 299 9.45 5.79 -22.56
CA GLY A 299 10.53 5.66 -23.51
C GLY A 299 10.80 4.20 -23.91
N THR A 300 12.01 3.70 -23.60
CA THR A 300 12.47 2.37 -24.00
C THR A 300 12.28 1.29 -22.92
N GLU A 301 12.07 1.66 -21.64
CA GLU A 301 11.96 0.74 -20.52
C GLU A 301 10.51 0.70 -19.94
N ASN A 302 10.22 -0.34 -19.17
CA ASN A 302 8.98 -0.45 -18.38
C ASN A 302 9.25 -0.06 -16.93
N TYR A 303 8.31 0.67 -16.34
CA TYR A 303 8.46 1.23 -15.00
C TYR A 303 7.38 0.73 -14.06
N VAL A 304 7.74 0.61 -12.81
CA VAL A 304 6.84 0.31 -11.68
C VAL A 304 6.99 1.37 -10.60
N ASP A 305 6.14 1.26 -9.57
CA ASP A 305 6.08 2.16 -8.43
C ASP A 305 7.46 2.43 -7.82
N GLY A 306 7.74 3.69 -7.57
CA GLY A 306 8.98 4.15 -6.93
C GLY A 306 9.21 3.51 -5.56
N GLY A 307 8.15 3.21 -4.82
CA GLY A 307 8.18 2.62 -3.49
C GLY A 307 8.85 1.24 -3.41
N VAL A 308 9.11 0.60 -4.55
CA VAL A 308 9.96 -0.60 -4.61
C VAL A 308 11.39 -0.31 -4.16
N ARG A 309 11.88 0.92 -4.35
CA ARG A 309 13.24 1.33 -3.99
C ARG A 309 13.32 2.58 -3.14
N GLU A 310 12.35 3.48 -3.23
CA GLU A 310 12.29 4.74 -2.49
C GLU A 310 10.83 5.15 -2.28
N SER A 311 10.32 4.90 -1.08
CA SER A 311 8.96 5.24 -0.69
C SER A 311 8.82 6.70 -0.28
N LEU A 312 9.83 7.26 0.41
CA LEU A 312 9.88 8.64 0.88
C LEU A 312 11.09 9.35 0.25
N PRO A 313 10.96 10.03 -0.90
CA PRO A 313 12.07 10.60 -1.65
C PRO A 313 12.62 11.89 -1.00
N ALA A 314 13.07 11.78 0.27
CA ALA A 314 13.63 12.88 1.04
C ALA A 314 15.11 13.16 0.69
N ALA A 315 15.87 12.11 0.38
CA ALA A 315 17.29 12.23 0.09
C ALA A 315 17.55 13.13 -1.12
N ILE A 316 16.83 12.93 -2.23
CA ILE A 316 17.00 13.79 -3.40
C ILE A 316 16.65 15.24 -3.10
N ALA A 317 15.60 15.50 -2.29
CA ALA A 317 15.18 16.85 -1.91
C ALA A 317 16.26 17.56 -1.07
N GLN A 318 16.78 16.89 -0.04
CA GLN A 318 17.70 17.46 0.94
C GLN A 318 19.13 17.54 0.40
N ASP A 319 19.61 16.50 -0.30
CA ASP A 319 21.00 16.38 -0.71
C ASP A 319 21.29 17.01 -2.09
N HIS A 320 20.28 17.07 -2.99
CA HIS A 320 20.49 17.43 -4.39
C HIS A 320 19.65 18.59 -4.91
N LEU A 321 18.56 18.98 -4.23
CA LEU A 321 17.68 20.08 -4.66
C LEU A 321 17.79 21.33 -3.78
N GLY A 322 18.69 21.32 -2.80
CA GLY A 322 19.00 22.50 -1.98
C GLY A 322 17.92 22.88 -0.97
N VAL A 323 17.06 21.95 -0.60
CA VAL A 323 16.03 22.14 0.45
C VAL A 323 16.70 22.44 1.78
N THR A 324 16.29 23.54 2.42
CA THR A 324 16.80 23.97 3.74
C THR A 324 15.76 23.83 4.84
N GLU A 325 14.48 23.78 4.49
CA GLU A 325 13.36 23.50 5.38
C GLU A 325 12.50 22.40 4.75
N CYS A 326 12.49 21.23 5.35
CA CYS A 326 11.89 20.03 4.78
C CYS A 326 10.72 19.53 5.62
N TYR A 327 9.55 19.38 4.99
CA TYR A 327 8.37 18.73 5.52
C TYR A 327 8.17 17.39 4.81
N ALA A 328 8.27 16.29 5.55
CA ALA A 328 8.10 14.94 5.02
C ALA A 328 6.83 14.31 5.59
N VAL A 329 5.85 14.03 4.73
CA VAL A 329 4.56 13.45 5.13
C VAL A 329 4.50 11.99 4.68
N VAL A 330 4.45 11.09 5.66
CA VAL A 330 4.49 9.64 5.47
C VAL A 330 3.07 9.08 5.60
N ALA A 331 2.61 8.33 4.61
CA ALA A 331 1.24 7.84 4.56
C ALA A 331 0.95 6.66 5.51
N GLY A 332 1.98 5.87 5.84
CA GLY A 332 1.88 4.70 6.73
C GLY A 332 2.91 4.74 7.86
N PRO A 333 2.71 3.97 8.92
CA PRO A 333 3.63 3.95 10.06
C PRO A 333 5.00 3.39 9.67
N SER A 334 6.07 3.96 10.22
CA SER A 334 7.44 3.41 10.09
C SER A 334 7.81 2.47 11.25
N THR A 335 6.84 2.10 12.09
CA THR A 335 7.05 1.27 13.28
C THR A 335 7.01 -0.23 13.00
N GLY A 336 6.78 -0.62 11.76
CA GLY A 336 6.69 -2.00 11.29
C GLY A 336 5.29 -2.42 10.86
N VAL A 337 5.27 -3.49 10.07
CA VAL A 337 4.02 -4.04 9.52
C VAL A 337 3.17 -4.65 10.63
N ALA A 338 1.87 -4.33 10.64
CA ALA A 338 0.93 -4.86 11.62
C ALA A 338 0.96 -6.39 11.66
N ARG A 339 0.93 -6.96 12.88
CA ARG A 339 0.90 -8.42 13.08
C ARG A 339 -0.45 -8.97 12.62
N GLU A 340 -0.42 -10.04 11.86
CA GLU A 340 -1.59 -10.86 11.52
C GLU A 340 -1.60 -12.17 12.30
N ASP A 341 -2.79 -12.78 12.44
CA ASP A 341 -2.99 -13.97 13.28
C ASP A 341 -2.21 -15.19 12.78
N SER A 342 -2.30 -15.51 11.49
CA SER A 342 -1.59 -16.66 10.90
C SER A 342 -1.47 -16.54 9.39
N TYR A 343 -0.35 -17.04 8.86
CA TYR A 343 -0.13 -17.25 7.42
C TYR A 343 -0.08 -18.72 7.03
N ALA A 344 -0.33 -19.64 8.00
CA ALA A 344 -0.22 -21.09 7.76
C ALA A 344 -1.19 -21.60 6.67
N ASP A 345 -2.36 -20.98 6.56
CA ASP A 345 -3.42 -21.34 5.61
C ASP A 345 -3.61 -20.33 4.47
N LYS A 346 -2.70 -19.34 4.35
CA LYS A 346 -2.76 -18.35 3.28
C LYS A 346 -2.19 -18.91 1.98
N ASP A 347 -2.78 -18.49 0.86
CA ASP A 347 -2.28 -18.85 -0.47
C ASP A 347 -0.96 -18.12 -0.82
N MET A 348 -0.28 -18.65 -1.84
CA MET A 348 1.00 -18.12 -2.32
C MET A 348 0.90 -16.61 -2.69
N LEU A 349 -0.20 -16.19 -3.31
CA LEU A 349 -0.38 -14.80 -3.73
C LEU A 349 -0.43 -13.88 -2.51
N SER A 350 -1.19 -14.23 -1.48
CA SER A 350 -1.26 -13.51 -0.20
C SER A 350 0.13 -13.41 0.46
N ILE A 351 0.92 -14.49 0.43
CA ILE A 351 2.29 -14.50 0.97
C ILE A 351 3.19 -13.55 0.18
N VAL A 352 3.17 -13.63 -1.16
CA VAL A 352 3.99 -12.78 -2.02
C VAL A 352 3.59 -11.31 -1.85
N MET A 353 2.30 -11.00 -1.89
CA MET A 353 1.79 -9.64 -1.65
C MET A 353 2.26 -9.10 -0.30
N ARG A 354 2.08 -9.85 0.78
CA ARG A 354 2.53 -9.45 2.12
C ARG A 354 4.03 -9.16 2.16
N THR A 355 4.81 -10.02 1.53
CA THR A 355 6.27 -9.90 1.55
C THR A 355 6.75 -8.71 0.73
N THR A 356 6.26 -8.57 -0.51
CA THR A 356 6.79 -7.58 -1.46
C THR A 356 6.22 -6.19 -1.27
N THR A 357 4.90 -6.07 -1.05
CA THR A 357 4.23 -4.75 -0.98
C THR A 357 4.09 -4.20 0.43
N MET A 358 4.35 -5.02 1.45
CA MET A 358 4.26 -4.56 2.85
C MET A 358 5.61 -4.67 3.55
N ILE A 359 6.14 -5.89 3.77
CA ILE A 359 7.33 -6.08 4.62
C ILE A 359 8.56 -5.41 4.00
N MET A 360 8.82 -5.63 2.70
CA MET A 360 9.99 -5.04 2.04
C MET A 360 9.87 -3.53 1.90
N THR A 361 8.67 -3.03 1.56
CA THR A 361 8.44 -1.59 1.43
C THR A 361 8.51 -0.87 2.78
N ASP A 362 8.02 -1.50 3.86
CA ASP A 362 8.12 -0.95 5.22
C ASP A 362 9.59 -0.80 5.67
N GLU A 363 10.44 -1.76 5.38
CA GLU A 363 11.87 -1.66 5.71
C GLU A 363 12.55 -0.51 4.97
N VAL A 364 12.28 -0.35 3.67
CA VAL A 364 12.79 0.78 2.87
C VAL A 364 12.31 2.10 3.46
N GLN A 365 11.01 2.24 3.72
CA GLN A 365 10.43 3.47 4.27
C GLN A 365 11.00 3.81 5.65
N ARG A 366 11.25 2.83 6.49
CA ARG A 366 11.82 3.03 7.83
C ARG A 366 13.20 3.66 7.77
N ASP A 367 14.09 3.15 6.91
CA ASP A 367 15.43 3.70 6.73
C ASP A 367 15.38 5.13 6.20
N GLU A 368 14.46 5.41 5.26
CA GLU A 368 14.26 6.76 4.69
C GLU A 368 13.74 7.75 5.72
N VAL A 369 12.79 7.35 6.58
CA VAL A 369 12.28 8.18 7.68
C VAL A 369 13.40 8.49 8.69
N VAL A 370 14.23 7.52 9.03
CA VAL A 370 15.38 7.73 9.90
C VAL A 370 16.36 8.73 9.29
N HIS A 371 16.65 8.58 7.98
CA HIS A 371 17.51 9.51 7.25
C HIS A 371 16.93 10.93 7.20
N ALA A 372 15.65 11.07 6.84
CA ALA A 372 14.97 12.37 6.77
C ALA A 372 15.02 13.12 8.11
N LYS A 373 14.73 12.41 9.23
CA LYS A 373 14.83 12.96 10.59
C LYS A 373 16.26 13.38 10.92
N ALA A 374 17.25 12.55 10.60
CA ALA A 374 18.66 12.86 10.86
C ALA A 374 19.14 14.08 10.06
N SER A 375 18.59 14.32 8.88
CA SER A 375 18.85 15.48 8.01
C SER A 375 17.99 16.71 8.34
N GLY A 376 17.23 16.67 9.46
CA GLY A 376 16.49 17.82 9.99
C GLY A 376 15.10 18.03 9.39
N ALA A 377 14.53 17.05 8.70
CA ALA A 377 13.14 17.16 8.23
C ALA A 377 12.13 17.10 9.39
N VAL A 378 11.08 17.89 9.30
CA VAL A 378 9.85 17.72 10.09
C VAL A 378 9.08 16.55 9.50
N VAL A 379 9.15 15.39 10.16
CA VAL A 379 8.49 14.18 9.70
C VAL A 379 7.14 14.02 10.38
N ILE A 380 6.09 13.91 9.56
CA ILE A 380 4.70 13.70 9.99
C ILE A 380 4.30 12.29 9.55
N GLU A 381 4.10 11.41 10.52
CA GLU A 381 3.78 10.01 10.28
C GLU A 381 2.71 9.49 11.24
N PRO A 382 1.85 8.54 10.82
CA PRO A 382 0.92 7.88 11.72
C PRO A 382 1.66 6.88 12.63
N GLU A 383 1.13 6.60 13.82
CA GLU A 383 1.64 5.52 14.68
C GLU A 383 1.09 4.15 14.26
N PHE A 384 -0.06 4.15 13.60
CA PHE A 384 -0.74 2.94 13.11
C PHE A 384 -1.60 3.25 11.89
N ASP A 385 -1.93 2.23 11.11
CA ASP A 385 -2.82 2.36 9.96
C ASP A 385 -4.30 2.46 10.40
N VAL A 386 -5.03 3.48 9.94
CA VAL A 386 -6.48 3.58 10.09
C VAL A 386 -7.16 2.53 9.19
N HIS A 387 -6.67 2.40 7.96
CA HIS A 387 -7.04 1.36 6.99
C HIS A 387 -5.80 0.92 6.21
N ASP A 388 -5.88 -0.19 5.48
CA ASP A 388 -4.76 -0.69 4.69
C ASP A 388 -4.59 0.07 3.35
N THR A 389 -3.55 -0.30 2.59
CA THR A 389 -3.16 0.37 1.34
C THR A 389 -4.19 0.23 0.21
N LEU A 390 -5.00 -0.85 0.21
CA LEU A 390 -5.92 -1.19 -0.88
C LEU A 390 -7.40 -1.09 -0.48
N THR A 391 -7.70 -0.84 0.79
CA THR A 391 -9.08 -0.75 1.29
C THR A 391 -9.51 0.70 1.44
N ILE A 392 -10.65 1.03 0.83
CA ILE A 392 -11.29 2.34 0.94
C ILE A 392 -12.69 2.15 1.51
N GLU A 393 -12.94 2.83 2.62
CA GLU A 393 -14.24 2.99 3.27
C GLU A 393 -14.39 4.46 3.64
N SER A 394 -15.48 5.10 3.26
CA SER A 394 -15.65 6.56 3.38
C SER A 394 -15.38 7.11 4.78
N GLY A 395 -15.86 6.41 5.82
CA GLY A 395 -15.61 6.81 7.21
C GLY A 395 -14.16 6.67 7.63
N LEU A 396 -13.47 5.62 7.18
CA LEU A 396 -12.04 5.44 7.47
C LEU A 396 -11.19 6.48 6.74
N VAL A 397 -11.56 6.86 5.52
CA VAL A 397 -10.93 7.98 4.79
C VAL A 397 -11.04 9.28 5.60
N ALA A 398 -12.24 9.61 6.08
CA ALA A 398 -12.45 10.81 6.90
C ALA A 398 -11.63 10.76 8.21
N ILE A 399 -11.64 9.62 8.91
CA ILE A 399 -10.83 9.44 10.14
C ILE A 399 -9.33 9.58 9.85
N ALA A 400 -8.84 9.04 8.74
CA ALA A 400 -7.44 9.15 8.36
C ALA A 400 -7.03 10.58 8.02
N ILE A 401 -7.91 11.37 7.35
CA ILE A 401 -7.68 12.80 7.10
C ILE A 401 -7.56 13.55 8.44
N ASP A 402 -8.49 13.34 9.36
CA ASP A 402 -8.43 14.00 10.68
C ASP A 402 -7.20 13.57 11.49
N TYR A 403 -6.81 12.31 11.39
CA TYR A 403 -5.59 11.82 12.03
C TYR A 403 -4.33 12.51 11.47
N GLY A 404 -4.25 12.69 10.16
CA GLY A 404 -3.15 13.42 9.52
C GLY A 404 -3.05 14.87 10.01
N HIS A 405 -4.18 15.56 10.16
CA HIS A 405 -4.22 16.91 10.72
C HIS A 405 -3.68 16.95 12.16
N LEU A 406 -4.16 16.07 13.03
CA LEU A 406 -3.71 16.01 14.43
C LEU A 406 -2.22 15.68 14.53
N ARG A 407 -1.71 14.73 13.75
CA ARG A 407 -0.28 14.38 13.74
C ARG A 407 0.61 15.52 13.23
N ALA A 408 0.13 16.28 12.25
CA ALA A 408 0.85 17.46 11.77
C ALA A 408 0.90 18.57 12.84
N ALA A 409 -0.20 18.80 13.55
CA ALA A 409 -0.24 19.72 14.67
C ALA A 409 0.71 19.31 15.79
N GLU A 410 0.73 18.05 16.15
CA GLU A 410 1.66 17.47 17.16
C GLU A 410 3.13 17.65 16.77
N ALA A 411 3.47 17.38 15.50
CA ALA A 411 4.83 17.53 15.01
C ALA A 411 5.28 19.00 15.02
N HIS A 412 4.38 19.92 14.64
CA HIS A 412 4.67 21.35 14.59
C HIS A 412 4.76 21.98 16.01
N LEU A 413 3.81 21.64 16.89
CA LEU A 413 3.71 22.23 18.22
C LEU A 413 4.57 21.52 19.29
N GLY A 414 5.18 20.39 18.93
CA GLY A 414 6.04 19.64 19.86
C GLY A 414 5.26 18.90 20.95
N ALA A 415 4.32 18.03 20.55
CA ALA A 415 3.51 17.25 21.48
C ALA A 415 4.32 16.32 22.37
N THR A 416 3.93 16.24 23.66
CA THR A 416 4.46 15.25 24.60
C THR A 416 3.96 13.83 24.25
N ALA A 417 4.62 12.81 24.81
CA ALA A 417 4.19 11.42 24.61
C ALA A 417 2.78 11.16 25.19
N GLU A 418 2.40 11.83 26.28
CA GLU A 418 1.04 11.73 26.84
C GLU A 418 -0.01 12.33 25.89
N GLU A 419 0.27 13.49 25.29
CA GLU A 419 -0.63 14.11 24.32
C GLU A 419 -0.78 13.28 23.05
N GLN A 420 0.32 12.70 22.54
CA GLN A 420 0.28 11.77 21.40
C GLN A 420 -0.54 10.51 21.72
N ALA A 421 -0.46 10.02 22.99
CA ALA A 421 -1.28 8.90 23.42
C ALA A 421 -2.79 9.22 23.39
N VAL A 422 -3.19 10.43 23.78
CA VAL A 422 -4.59 10.89 23.68
C VAL A 422 -5.07 10.88 22.23
N THR A 423 -4.29 11.42 21.30
CA THR A 423 -4.62 11.39 19.86
C THR A 423 -4.74 9.95 19.34
N ARG A 424 -3.79 9.09 19.70
CA ARG A 424 -3.84 7.66 19.33
C ARG A 424 -5.13 7.01 19.81
N ASP A 425 -5.47 7.15 21.10
CA ASP A 425 -6.62 6.53 21.71
C ASP A 425 -7.94 7.07 21.10
N LEU A 426 -7.99 8.38 20.83
CA LEU A 426 -9.10 9.03 20.14
C LEU A 426 -9.34 8.41 18.73
N ILE A 427 -8.30 8.30 17.91
CA ILE A 427 -8.42 7.77 16.55
C ILE A 427 -8.76 6.27 16.56
N MET A 428 -8.15 5.50 17.47
CA MET A 428 -8.48 4.08 17.64
C MET A 428 -9.95 3.89 18.03
N LEU A 429 -10.46 4.68 18.97
CA LEU A 429 -11.85 4.60 19.42
C LEU A 429 -12.82 5.03 18.30
N ARG A 430 -12.51 6.09 17.54
CA ARG A 430 -13.32 6.48 16.36
C ARG A 430 -13.42 5.33 15.34
N ARG A 431 -12.29 4.68 15.04
CA ARG A 431 -12.26 3.53 14.13
C ARG A 431 -13.08 2.35 14.67
N GLU A 432 -13.05 2.09 15.99
CA GLU A 432 -13.84 1.05 16.62
C GLU A 432 -15.35 1.38 16.56
N ILE A 433 -15.73 2.63 16.83
CA ILE A 433 -17.11 3.12 16.70
C ILE A 433 -17.59 2.92 15.27
N TRP A 434 -16.85 3.37 14.27
CA TRP A 434 -17.19 3.19 12.86
C TRP A 434 -17.50 1.72 12.53
N ARG A 435 -16.62 0.80 12.91
CA ARG A 435 -16.81 -0.64 12.67
C ARG A 435 -18.03 -1.21 13.42
N ALA A 436 -18.26 -0.74 14.64
CA ALA A 436 -19.42 -1.16 15.43
C ALA A 436 -20.73 -0.67 14.79
N GLU A 437 -20.78 0.54 14.26
CA GLU A 437 -21.91 1.11 13.54
C GLU A 437 -22.16 0.34 12.24
N GLU A 438 -21.15 0.11 11.41
CA GLU A 438 -21.30 -0.73 10.22
C GLU A 438 -21.87 -2.12 10.56
N ALA A 439 -21.32 -2.79 11.57
CA ALA A 439 -21.80 -4.11 11.98
C ALA A 439 -23.25 -4.08 12.52
N ALA A 440 -23.66 -2.98 13.18
CA ALA A 440 -24.98 -2.85 13.76
C ALA A 440 -26.07 -2.51 12.74
N PHE A 441 -25.73 -1.71 11.71
CA PHE A 441 -26.68 -1.11 10.80
C PHE A 441 -26.58 -1.59 9.35
N ALA A 442 -25.61 -2.45 9.01
CA ALA A 442 -25.50 -3.02 7.66
C ALA A 442 -26.83 -3.69 7.22
N PRO A 443 -27.25 -3.54 5.95
CA PRO A 443 -28.54 -4.05 5.44
C PRO A 443 -28.79 -5.54 5.68
N HIS A 444 -27.73 -6.33 5.81
CA HIS A 444 -27.78 -7.78 6.06
C HIS A 444 -27.99 -8.15 7.53
N SER A 445 -27.99 -7.17 8.45
CA SER A 445 -28.23 -7.39 9.88
C SER A 445 -29.70 -7.42 10.27
N ALA A 446 -30.61 -7.32 9.31
CA ALA A 446 -32.09 -7.28 9.53
C ALA A 446 -32.69 -8.52 10.19
N THR A 447 -31.91 -9.58 10.45
CA THR A 447 -32.37 -10.80 11.16
C THR A 447 -31.95 -10.84 12.64
N ARG A 448 -31.27 -9.79 13.15
CA ARG A 448 -30.93 -9.74 14.58
C ARG A 448 -32.14 -9.36 15.40
N GLU A 449 -32.32 -10.07 16.52
CA GLU A 449 -33.39 -9.77 17.51
C GLU A 449 -33.23 -8.32 17.99
N ASP A 450 -34.35 -7.61 18.21
CA ASP A 450 -34.36 -6.20 18.62
C ASP A 450 -33.54 -5.95 19.91
N GLU A 451 -33.51 -6.93 20.83
CA GLU A 451 -32.70 -6.83 22.05
C GLU A 451 -31.17 -6.79 21.78
N GLU A 452 -30.70 -7.54 20.82
CA GLU A 452 -29.26 -7.54 20.45
C GLU A 452 -28.88 -6.22 19.80
N ARG A 453 -29.73 -5.71 18.93
CA ARG A 453 -29.58 -4.40 18.32
C ARG A 453 -29.58 -3.27 19.37
N MET A 454 -30.48 -3.28 20.32
CA MET A 454 -30.51 -2.29 21.43
C MET A 454 -29.21 -2.36 22.27
N ARG A 455 -28.69 -3.56 22.56
CA ARG A 455 -27.42 -3.70 23.29
C ARG A 455 -26.25 -3.11 22.51
N GLN A 456 -26.21 -3.30 21.21
CA GLN A 456 -25.16 -2.72 20.34
C GLN A 456 -25.26 -1.20 20.29
N VAL A 457 -26.44 -0.64 20.13
CA VAL A 457 -26.69 0.81 20.18
C VAL A 457 -26.26 1.40 21.52
N ALA A 458 -26.58 0.76 22.63
CA ALA A 458 -26.15 1.21 23.96
C ALA A 458 -24.63 1.18 24.12
N ARG A 459 -23.96 0.14 23.59
CA ARG A 459 -22.50 0.06 23.57
C ARG A 459 -21.90 1.20 22.75
N ILE A 460 -22.37 1.44 21.53
CA ILE A 460 -21.88 2.51 20.65
C ILE A 460 -22.08 3.87 21.34
N SER A 461 -23.23 4.11 21.96
CA SER A 461 -23.49 5.33 22.73
C SER A 461 -22.49 5.51 23.87
N GLY A 462 -22.16 4.45 24.62
CA GLY A 462 -21.11 4.48 25.64
C GLY A 462 -19.73 4.86 25.09
N MET A 463 -19.34 4.26 23.98
CA MET A 463 -18.09 4.57 23.29
C MET A 463 -18.03 6.02 22.80
N LYS A 464 -19.16 6.59 22.33
CA LYS A 464 -19.23 8.01 21.92
C LYS A 464 -19.09 8.95 23.12
N PHE A 465 -19.57 8.60 24.30
CA PHE A 465 -19.30 9.38 25.52
C PHE A 465 -17.80 9.40 25.88
N GLU A 466 -17.16 8.24 25.82
CA GLU A 466 -15.71 8.14 26.04
C GLU A 466 -14.91 8.95 25.00
N LEU A 467 -15.30 8.87 23.72
CA LEU A 467 -14.69 9.63 22.65
C LEU A 467 -14.80 11.14 22.88
N ARG A 468 -15.95 11.63 23.37
CA ARG A 468 -16.13 13.03 23.74
C ARG A 468 -15.11 13.50 24.78
N ASP A 469 -14.82 12.67 25.77
CA ASP A 469 -13.85 13.01 26.81
C ASP A 469 -12.43 13.04 26.24
N LEU A 470 -12.09 12.15 25.31
CA LEU A 470 -10.81 12.18 24.58
C LEU A 470 -10.70 13.44 23.70
N VAL A 471 -11.75 13.82 22.97
CA VAL A 471 -11.73 15.08 22.17
C VAL A 471 -11.48 16.30 23.05
N ARG A 472 -12.09 16.36 24.24
CA ARG A 472 -11.86 17.45 25.19
C ARG A 472 -10.47 17.46 25.79
N ALA A 473 -9.79 16.32 25.82
CA ALA A 473 -8.40 16.21 26.30
C ALA A 473 -7.38 16.67 25.26
N VAL A 474 -7.75 16.73 23.97
CA VAL A 474 -6.87 17.29 22.93
C VAL A 474 -6.82 18.80 23.08
N PRO A 475 -5.62 19.44 23.11
CA PRO A 475 -5.51 20.89 23.11
C PRO A 475 -6.25 21.54 21.93
N ALA A 476 -6.98 22.64 22.21
CA ALA A 476 -7.84 23.26 21.20
C ALA A 476 -7.08 23.79 19.97
N ASP A 477 -5.80 24.14 20.12
CA ASP A 477 -4.92 24.60 19.04
C ASP A 477 -4.45 23.47 18.11
N ARG A 478 -4.74 22.22 18.45
CA ARG A 478 -4.48 21.04 17.61
C ARG A 478 -5.70 20.53 16.89
N LEU A 479 -6.90 20.93 17.33
CA LEU A 479 -8.15 20.55 16.67
C LEU A 479 -8.33 21.34 15.38
N PRO A 480 -9.01 20.78 14.35
CA PRO A 480 -9.49 21.58 13.22
C PRO A 480 -10.33 22.77 13.68
N GLU A 481 -10.26 23.91 12.95
CA GLU A 481 -10.92 25.16 13.34
C GLU A 481 -12.43 25.03 13.62
N ASP A 482 -13.09 24.08 12.94
CA ASP A 482 -14.50 23.78 13.17
C ASP A 482 -14.64 22.37 13.80
N GLY A 483 -14.32 22.26 15.08
CA GLY A 483 -14.39 21.02 15.82
C GLY A 483 -15.78 20.36 15.84
N GLU A 484 -16.88 21.15 15.79
CA GLU A 484 -18.25 20.61 15.73
C GLU A 484 -18.60 20.07 14.34
N GLN A 485 -18.26 20.79 13.28
CA GLN A 485 -18.46 20.34 11.90
C GLN A 485 -17.54 19.19 11.57
N TRP A 486 -16.31 19.22 12.03
CA TRP A 486 -15.35 18.14 11.93
C TRP A 486 -15.90 16.85 12.54
N TRP A 487 -16.49 16.93 13.75
CA TRP A 487 -17.13 15.77 14.40
C TRP A 487 -18.29 15.20 13.59
N ARG A 488 -19.13 16.05 13.02
CA ARG A 488 -20.30 15.63 12.24
C ARG A 488 -19.92 15.00 10.90
N SER A 489 -18.82 15.39 10.30
CA SER A 489 -18.45 14.95 8.96
C SER A 489 -18.16 13.45 8.85
N TRP A 490 -17.62 12.82 9.89
CA TRP A 490 -17.31 11.38 9.86
C TRP A 490 -18.43 10.51 10.41
N GLU A 491 -19.47 11.08 10.98
CA GLU A 491 -20.70 10.37 11.40
C GLU A 491 -21.67 10.13 10.24
N GLN A 492 -21.37 10.59 9.04
CA GLN A 492 -22.22 10.38 7.86
C GLN A 492 -22.12 8.92 7.39
N HIS A 493 -22.80 8.04 8.11
CA HIS A 493 -23.15 6.72 7.62
C HIS A 493 -24.39 6.83 6.72
N ASP A 494 -24.47 6.01 5.68
CA ASP A 494 -25.68 5.84 4.84
C ASP A 494 -26.80 5.06 5.62
N PHE A 495 -26.82 5.17 6.93
CA PHE A 495 -27.78 4.51 7.80
C PHE A 495 -29.00 5.41 8.04
N GLU A 496 -30.18 4.80 8.04
CA GLU A 496 -31.45 5.50 8.25
C GLU A 496 -31.60 6.17 9.64
N ILE A 497 -30.78 5.78 10.63
CA ILE A 497 -30.80 6.34 11.99
C ILE A 497 -29.38 6.68 12.42
N PRO A 498 -28.93 7.93 12.28
CA PRO A 498 -27.65 8.35 12.83
C PRO A 498 -27.72 8.30 14.36
N ILE A 499 -26.76 7.62 14.99
CA ILE A 499 -26.56 7.70 16.43
C ILE A 499 -25.80 8.99 16.69
N ALA A 500 -26.53 10.05 17.00
CA ALA A 500 -25.92 11.32 17.39
C ALA A 500 -25.08 11.11 18.65
N PRO A 501 -23.89 11.75 18.76
CA PRO A 501 -23.17 11.81 20.02
C PRO A 501 -24.07 12.43 21.09
N ALA A 502 -24.09 11.87 22.29
CA ALA A 502 -24.90 12.37 23.37
C ALA A 502 -24.54 13.82 23.82
N TRP A 503 -23.47 14.38 23.32
CA TRP A 503 -22.99 15.74 23.55
C TRP A 503 -23.17 16.65 22.34
N ALA A 504 -23.68 16.15 21.21
CA ALA A 504 -24.07 17.01 20.12
C ALA A 504 -25.19 17.96 20.61
N PRO A 505 -25.12 19.24 20.33
CA PRO A 505 -26.25 20.14 20.61
C PRO A 505 -27.48 19.67 19.80
N ASP A 506 -28.69 19.78 20.41
CA ASP A 506 -29.95 19.49 19.75
C ASP A 506 -30.21 20.37 18.53
#